data_701899e8015fd21972cb371a8f029a3f
#
_entry.id   701899e8015fd21972cb371a8f029a3f
#
_cell.length_a   1.000
_cell.length_b   1.000
_cell.length_c   1.000
_cell.angle_alpha   90.00
_cell.angle_beta   90.00
_cell.angle_gamma   90.00
#
_symmetry.space_group_name_H-M   'P 1'
#
loop_
_entity.id
_entity.type
_entity.pdbx_description
1 polymer ?
#
loop_
_entity_poly.entity_id
_entity_poly.type
_entity_poly.pdbx_seq_one_letter_code
_entity_poly.pdbx_strand_id
1 'polypeptide(L)'
;MKRLNTFIAMAVLSLSAMSCASDCLKAWKTLPLHSDTNVTLLEEQIAADPAQWQAVYDFLTGNDLAALPVGRHEIVPGGAFANVQEYETKVDGVFEAHRDFIDVQIVASGEEKIFVADLADAIDCTLEYDKTRDCVLYASASKFRRLDADPSVWFVFFPSDLHRPCVAVDDTPSHVKKIVVKIPVNQ
;
A
#
# COMPACT_ATOMS: atom_id res chain seq x y z
N MET A 1 -28.38 36.39 16.24
CA MET A 1 -26.92 36.41 16.13
C MET A 1 -26.22 35.05 16.37
N LYS A 2 -26.92 33.97 16.75
CA LYS A 2 -26.28 32.64 17.00
C LYS A 2 -26.07 31.75 15.72
N ARG A 3 -26.73 32.07 14.59
CA ARG A 3 -26.60 31.22 13.37
C ARG A 3 -25.40 31.55 12.45
N LEU A 4 -24.82 32.75 12.58
CA LEU A 4 -23.70 33.17 11.77
C LEU A 4 -22.38 32.50 12.16
N ASN A 5 -22.19 32.22 13.47
CA ASN A 5 -20.96 31.62 13.98
C ASN A 5 -20.81 30.10 13.59
N THR A 6 -21.95 29.42 13.40
CA THR A 6 -21.90 27.97 13.03
C THR A 6 -21.44 27.75 11.59
N PHE A 7 -21.83 28.63 10.67
CA PHE A 7 -21.39 28.54 9.26
C PHE A 7 -19.92 28.92 9.07
N ILE A 8 -19.41 29.89 9.85
CA ILE A 8 -18.00 30.28 9.80
C ILE A 8 -17.11 29.16 10.38
N ALA A 9 -17.51 28.51 11.48
CA ALA A 9 -16.76 27.41 12.04
C ALA A 9 -16.69 26.19 11.10
N MET A 10 -17.79 25.82 10.42
CA MET A 10 -17.79 24.76 9.42
C MET A 10 -16.92 25.08 8.20
N ALA A 11 -16.96 26.33 7.70
CA ALA A 11 -16.15 26.76 6.57
C ALA A 11 -14.64 26.77 6.91
N VAL A 12 -14.25 27.15 8.12
CA VAL A 12 -12.85 27.17 8.56
C VAL A 12 -12.34 25.73 8.76
N LEU A 13 -13.15 24.81 9.31
CA LEU A 13 -12.79 23.40 9.43
C LEU A 13 -12.62 22.73 8.06
N SER A 14 -13.47 23.02 7.09
CA SER A 14 -13.36 22.45 5.74
C SER A 14 -12.13 22.97 4.99
N LEU A 15 -11.77 24.23 5.12
CA LEU A 15 -10.57 24.79 4.52
C LEU A 15 -9.27 24.22 5.13
N SER A 16 -9.22 24.02 6.44
CA SER A 16 -8.05 23.45 7.10
C SER A 16 -7.85 21.97 6.75
N ALA A 17 -8.92 21.18 6.64
CA ALA A 17 -8.86 19.79 6.21
C ALA A 17 -8.42 19.66 4.74
N MET A 18 -8.91 20.50 3.86
CA MET A 18 -8.49 20.53 2.44
C MET A 18 -7.01 20.94 2.29
N SER A 19 -6.50 21.86 3.11
CA SER A 19 -5.08 22.22 3.11
C SER A 19 -4.23 21.03 3.58
N CYS A 20 -4.62 20.32 4.64
CA CYS A 20 -3.92 19.16 5.17
C CYS A 20 -3.85 18.02 4.13
N ALA A 21 -4.96 17.70 3.46
CA ALA A 21 -4.98 16.68 2.40
C ALA A 21 -4.09 17.06 1.22
N SER A 22 -4.12 18.33 0.78
CA SER A 22 -3.28 18.83 -0.32
C SER A 22 -1.79 18.74 0.01
N ASP A 23 -1.39 19.04 1.25
CA ASP A 23 0.01 19.00 1.66
C ASP A 23 0.49 17.56 1.85
N CYS A 24 -0.33 16.69 2.42
CA CYS A 24 -0.07 15.25 2.51
C CYS A 24 0.11 14.65 1.10
N LEU A 25 -0.77 14.95 0.16
CA LEU A 25 -0.65 14.46 -1.22
C LEU A 25 0.63 14.94 -1.92
N LYS A 26 1.01 16.21 -1.71
CA LYS A 26 2.29 16.71 -2.23
C LYS A 26 3.48 15.93 -1.66
N ALA A 27 3.45 15.63 -0.37
CA ALA A 27 4.48 14.84 0.29
C ALA A 27 4.55 13.43 -0.31
N TRP A 28 3.43 12.73 -0.46
CA TRP A 28 3.37 11.41 -1.08
C TRP A 28 3.89 11.39 -2.52
N LYS A 29 3.64 12.43 -3.31
CA LYS A 29 4.17 12.57 -4.68
C LYS A 29 5.70 12.78 -4.74
N THR A 30 6.38 13.00 -3.62
CA THR A 30 7.85 13.03 -3.55
C THR A 30 8.48 11.66 -3.36
N LEU A 31 7.68 10.66 -2.96
CA LEU A 31 8.15 9.29 -2.76
C LEU A 31 8.43 8.60 -4.11
N PRO A 32 9.32 7.61 -4.16
CA PRO A 32 9.67 6.91 -5.39
C PRO A 32 8.59 5.89 -5.77
N LEU A 33 7.34 6.33 -5.92
CA LEU A 33 6.23 5.48 -6.29
C LEU A 33 6.37 4.98 -7.72
N HIS A 34 6.04 3.71 -7.94
CA HIS A 34 6.01 3.13 -9.27
C HIS A 34 5.03 3.88 -10.17
N SER A 35 5.37 4.06 -11.44
CA SER A 35 4.58 4.82 -12.43
C SER A 35 3.17 4.28 -12.66
N ASP A 36 2.95 3.02 -12.33
CA ASP A 36 1.65 2.34 -12.45
C ASP A 36 0.72 2.58 -11.26
N THR A 37 1.19 3.30 -10.22
CA THR A 37 0.34 3.65 -9.07
C THR A 37 -0.89 4.42 -9.55
N ASN A 38 -2.08 3.96 -9.15
CA ASN A 38 -3.32 4.66 -9.44
C ASN A 38 -3.40 5.96 -8.61
N VAL A 39 -2.92 7.06 -9.22
CA VAL A 39 -2.82 8.37 -8.56
C VAL A 39 -4.21 8.89 -8.18
N THR A 40 -5.24 8.60 -8.95
CA THR A 40 -6.61 9.05 -8.65
C THR A 40 -7.11 8.40 -7.36
N LEU A 41 -6.98 7.08 -7.22
CA LEU A 41 -7.33 6.38 -5.99
C LEU A 41 -6.47 6.83 -4.80
N LEU A 42 -5.18 7.07 -5.01
CA LEU A 42 -4.31 7.60 -3.97
C LEU A 42 -4.80 8.97 -3.47
N GLU A 43 -5.15 9.88 -4.38
CA GLU A 43 -5.71 11.20 -4.05
C GLU A 43 -7.02 11.09 -3.27
N GLU A 44 -7.93 10.22 -3.69
CA GLU A 44 -9.21 9.97 -3.02
C GLU A 44 -9.01 9.44 -1.59
N GLN A 45 -8.12 8.47 -1.39
CA GLN A 45 -7.85 7.87 -0.09
C GLN A 45 -7.13 8.84 0.86
N ILE A 46 -6.19 9.64 0.37
CA ILE A 46 -5.54 10.70 1.15
C ILE A 46 -6.57 11.77 1.54
N ALA A 47 -7.47 12.15 0.64
CA ALA A 47 -8.50 13.15 0.93
C ALA A 47 -9.50 12.64 1.98
N ALA A 48 -9.78 11.33 2.01
CA ALA A 48 -10.70 10.72 2.96
C ALA A 48 -10.12 10.67 4.40
N ASP A 49 -8.81 10.39 4.56
CA ASP A 49 -8.13 10.37 5.86
C ASP A 49 -6.69 10.89 5.76
N PRO A 50 -6.49 12.20 5.60
CA PRO A 50 -5.15 12.77 5.44
C PRO A 50 -4.27 12.56 6.69
N ALA A 51 -4.84 12.40 7.88
CA ALA A 51 -4.08 12.19 9.10
C ALA A 51 -3.42 10.81 9.14
N GLN A 52 -4.15 9.77 8.73
CA GLN A 52 -3.61 8.40 8.65
C GLN A 52 -2.49 8.32 7.59
N TRP A 53 -2.72 8.89 6.41
CA TRP A 53 -1.73 8.91 5.33
C TRP A 53 -0.49 9.74 5.69
N GLN A 54 -0.65 10.85 6.43
CA GLN A 54 0.49 11.61 6.95
C GLN A 54 1.29 10.80 7.96
N ALA A 55 0.63 10.09 8.89
CA ALA A 55 1.33 9.24 9.85
C ALA A 55 2.12 8.11 9.16
N VAL A 56 1.58 7.52 8.10
CA VAL A 56 2.30 6.53 7.27
C VAL A 56 3.50 7.17 6.56
N TYR A 57 3.32 8.34 5.96
CA TYR A 57 4.41 9.08 5.33
C TYR A 57 5.53 9.37 6.33
N ASP A 58 5.21 9.87 7.51
CA ASP A 58 6.17 10.20 8.56
C ASP A 58 6.91 8.94 9.05
N PHE A 59 6.21 7.82 9.19
CA PHE A 59 6.82 6.54 9.52
C PHE A 59 7.83 6.08 8.45
N LEU A 60 7.45 6.14 7.18
CA LEU A 60 8.27 5.68 6.06
C LEU A 60 9.49 6.57 5.84
N THR A 61 9.38 7.88 6.06
CA THR A 61 10.47 8.84 5.82
C THR A 61 11.30 9.13 7.07
N GLY A 62 10.76 8.87 8.25
CA GLY A 62 11.41 9.11 9.54
C GLY A 62 12.26 7.94 10.06
N ASN A 63 12.20 6.77 9.42
CA ASN A 63 12.93 5.58 9.84
C ASN A 63 13.95 5.13 8.79
N ASP A 64 15.02 4.48 9.25
CA ASP A 64 15.87 3.67 8.39
C ASP A 64 15.16 2.35 8.12
N LEU A 65 14.53 2.25 6.94
CA LEU A 65 13.71 1.11 6.56
C LEU A 65 14.49 -0.21 6.54
N ALA A 66 15.76 -0.18 6.17
CA ALA A 66 16.61 -1.37 6.16
C ALA A 66 16.94 -1.86 7.57
N ALA A 67 16.98 -0.95 8.56
CA ALA A 67 17.26 -1.27 9.96
C ALA A 67 16.03 -1.65 10.79
N LEU A 68 14.80 -1.48 10.26
CA LEU A 68 13.59 -1.82 11.02
C LEU A 68 13.60 -3.30 11.44
N PRO A 69 13.30 -3.64 12.70
CA PRO A 69 13.18 -5.04 13.14
C PRO A 69 12.06 -5.78 12.39
N VAL A 70 12.28 -7.08 12.12
CA VAL A 70 11.23 -7.97 11.61
C VAL A 70 10.08 -8.03 12.61
N GLY A 71 8.85 -7.97 12.09
CA GLY A 71 7.62 -8.02 12.87
C GLY A 71 6.60 -6.96 12.49
N ARG A 72 5.57 -6.84 13.30
CA ARG A 72 4.49 -5.86 13.13
C ARG A 72 4.80 -4.58 13.90
N HIS A 73 4.69 -3.45 13.22
CA HIS A 73 4.85 -2.11 13.76
C HIS A 73 3.52 -1.34 13.63
N GLU A 74 2.92 -0.97 14.74
CA GLU A 74 1.72 -0.14 14.70
C GLU A 74 2.11 1.31 14.36
N ILE A 75 1.45 1.90 13.35
CA ILE A 75 1.68 3.28 12.92
C ILE A 75 0.57 4.17 13.46
N VAL A 76 -0.67 3.73 13.29
CA VAL A 76 -1.87 4.39 13.84
C VAL A 76 -2.62 3.37 14.69
N PRO A 77 -2.87 3.62 15.98
CA PRO A 77 -3.60 2.69 16.84
C PRO A 77 -4.93 2.25 16.26
N GLY A 78 -5.09 0.94 16.00
CA GLY A 78 -6.28 0.38 15.36
C GLY A 78 -6.47 0.74 13.88
N GLY A 79 -5.51 1.42 13.27
CA GLY A 79 -5.49 1.83 11.86
C GLY A 79 -4.33 1.20 11.11
N ALA A 80 -3.51 2.05 10.45
CA ALA A 80 -2.39 1.61 9.64
C ALA A 80 -1.26 0.97 10.46
N PHE A 81 -0.64 -0.06 9.88
CA PHE A 81 0.50 -0.77 10.47
C PHE A 81 1.46 -1.26 9.38
N ALA A 82 2.72 -1.48 9.73
CA ALA A 82 3.70 -2.10 8.86
C ALA A 82 4.02 -3.53 9.31
N ASN A 83 4.13 -4.45 8.37
CA ASN A 83 4.73 -5.76 8.53
C ASN A 83 6.11 -5.74 7.90
N VAL A 84 7.15 -5.91 8.70
CA VAL A 84 8.54 -6.09 8.24
C VAL A 84 8.84 -7.57 8.19
N GLN A 85 9.29 -8.05 7.04
CA GLN A 85 9.52 -9.46 6.76
C GLN A 85 10.90 -9.66 6.13
N GLU A 86 11.50 -10.83 6.40
CA GLU A 86 12.66 -11.33 5.69
C GLU A 86 12.35 -12.73 5.16
N TYR A 87 12.67 -13.00 3.91
CA TYR A 87 12.37 -14.27 3.24
C TYR A 87 13.28 -14.51 2.04
N GLU A 88 13.29 -15.75 1.56
CA GLU A 88 13.80 -16.10 0.24
C GLU A 88 12.68 -15.96 -0.81
N THR A 89 12.97 -15.31 -1.94
CA THR A 89 12.05 -15.23 -3.07
C THR A 89 11.74 -16.61 -3.65
N LYS A 90 10.65 -16.74 -4.39
CA LYS A 90 10.15 -18.03 -4.91
C LYS A 90 10.01 -17.99 -6.42
N VAL A 91 10.27 -19.13 -7.08
CA VAL A 91 10.01 -19.27 -8.51
C VAL A 91 8.52 -19.27 -8.80
N ASP A 92 7.73 -19.91 -7.92
CA ASP A 92 6.27 -20.01 -8.02
C ASP A 92 5.57 -19.22 -6.93
N GLY A 93 4.32 -18.85 -7.21
CA GLY A 93 3.46 -18.15 -6.25
C GLY A 93 2.04 -18.01 -6.79
N VAL A 94 1.16 -17.48 -5.97
CA VAL A 94 -0.22 -17.17 -6.32
C VAL A 94 -0.42 -15.67 -6.33
N PHE A 95 -1.42 -15.21 -7.06
CA PHE A 95 -1.88 -13.83 -6.97
C PHE A 95 -2.76 -13.67 -5.74
N GLU A 96 -2.67 -12.49 -5.12
CA GLU A 96 -3.49 -12.09 -4.00
C GLU A 96 -4.15 -10.73 -4.25
N ALA A 97 -5.32 -10.53 -3.64
CA ALA A 97 -5.97 -9.23 -3.54
C ALA A 97 -6.56 -9.06 -2.15
N HIS A 98 -6.78 -7.82 -1.77
CA HIS A 98 -7.30 -7.41 -0.47
C HIS A 98 -8.64 -6.68 -0.63
N ARG A 99 -9.39 -6.50 0.45
CA ARG A 99 -10.65 -5.74 0.44
C ARG A 99 -10.63 -4.58 1.42
N ASP A 100 -10.08 -4.82 2.61
CA ASP A 100 -10.16 -3.91 3.74
C ASP A 100 -8.91 -3.02 3.86
N PHE A 101 -7.79 -3.40 3.18
CA PHE A 101 -6.53 -2.67 3.23
C PHE A 101 -5.96 -2.35 1.84
N ILE A 102 -5.28 -1.21 1.78
CA ILE A 102 -4.35 -0.81 0.73
C ILE A 102 -2.96 -1.22 1.20
N ASP A 103 -2.16 -1.81 0.29
CA ASP A 103 -0.78 -2.18 0.56
C ASP A 103 0.18 -1.13 0.02
N VAL A 104 1.10 -0.64 0.86
CA VAL A 104 2.32 0.02 0.39
C VAL A 104 3.46 -0.96 0.57
N GLN A 105 4.02 -1.44 -0.54
CA GLN A 105 5.05 -2.48 -0.56
C GLN A 105 6.41 -1.90 -0.94
N ILE A 106 7.42 -2.15 -0.11
CA ILE A 106 8.77 -1.59 -0.23
C ILE A 106 9.78 -2.72 0.00
N VAL A 107 10.65 -2.95 -0.96
CA VAL A 107 11.85 -3.77 -0.76
C VAL A 107 12.87 -2.90 -0.03
N ALA A 108 13.21 -3.24 1.21
CA ALA A 108 14.17 -2.50 2.01
C ALA A 108 15.62 -2.96 1.74
N SER A 109 15.79 -4.24 1.36
CA SER A 109 17.06 -4.78 0.85
C SER A 109 16.80 -6.03 0.00
N GLY A 110 17.70 -6.29 -0.96
CA GLY A 110 17.53 -7.32 -1.97
C GLY A 110 16.71 -6.84 -3.16
N GLU A 111 16.20 -7.80 -3.95
CA GLU A 111 15.37 -7.52 -5.12
C GLU A 111 14.40 -8.68 -5.37
N GLU A 112 13.24 -8.37 -5.94
CA GLU A 112 12.25 -9.36 -6.35
C GLU A 112 11.49 -8.87 -7.58
N LYS A 113 10.68 -9.73 -8.16
CA LYS A 113 9.64 -9.33 -9.10
C LYS A 113 8.28 -9.33 -8.41
N ILE A 114 7.46 -8.35 -8.78
CA ILE A 114 6.04 -8.33 -8.44
C ILE A 114 5.24 -8.42 -9.73
N PHE A 115 4.36 -9.42 -9.84
CA PHE A 115 3.45 -9.50 -10.97
C PHE A 115 2.15 -8.80 -10.62
N VAL A 116 1.65 -7.95 -11.50
CA VAL A 116 0.50 -7.07 -11.24
C VAL A 116 -0.53 -7.20 -12.36
N ALA A 117 -1.79 -7.30 -12.00
CA ALA A 117 -2.93 -7.35 -12.90
C ALA A 117 -4.12 -6.59 -12.30
N ASP A 118 -5.14 -6.34 -13.10
CA ASP A 118 -6.44 -5.91 -12.59
C ASP A 118 -7.16 -7.12 -11.94
N LEU A 119 -7.88 -6.92 -10.85
CA LEU A 119 -8.66 -7.98 -10.19
C LEU A 119 -9.66 -8.65 -11.17
N ALA A 120 -10.16 -7.90 -12.15
CA ALA A 120 -11.03 -8.42 -13.20
C ALA A 120 -10.37 -9.47 -14.12
N ASP A 121 -9.03 -9.53 -14.14
CA ASP A 121 -8.26 -10.50 -14.90
C ASP A 121 -7.95 -11.79 -14.12
N ALA A 122 -8.39 -11.91 -12.86
CA ALA A 122 -8.14 -13.06 -12.00
C ALA A 122 -8.73 -14.35 -12.55
N ILE A 123 -7.95 -15.44 -12.46
CA ILE A 123 -8.35 -16.78 -12.92
C ILE A 123 -8.13 -17.78 -11.80
N ASP A 124 -9.11 -18.70 -11.62
CA ASP A 124 -9.06 -19.83 -10.71
C ASP A 124 -8.81 -19.39 -9.26
N CYS A 125 -9.88 -18.98 -8.56
CA CYS A 125 -9.84 -18.70 -7.13
C CYS A 125 -9.42 -19.97 -6.37
N THR A 126 -8.27 -19.92 -5.71
CA THR A 126 -7.69 -21.03 -4.94
C THR A 126 -7.96 -20.91 -3.44
N LEU A 127 -8.25 -19.72 -2.95
CA LEU A 127 -8.74 -19.43 -1.62
C LEU A 127 -9.77 -18.31 -1.71
N GLU A 128 -11.00 -18.61 -1.32
CA GLU A 128 -12.04 -17.60 -1.14
C GLU A 128 -11.62 -16.56 -0.09
N TYR A 129 -12.23 -15.38 -0.16
CA TYR A 129 -11.87 -14.29 0.73
C TYR A 129 -11.90 -14.68 2.21
N ASP A 130 -10.74 -14.70 2.82
CA ASP A 130 -10.54 -14.90 4.25
C ASP A 130 -10.46 -13.54 4.96
N LYS A 131 -11.53 -13.21 5.69
CA LYS A 131 -11.63 -11.94 6.41
C LYS A 131 -10.58 -11.77 7.50
N THR A 132 -10.06 -12.86 8.07
CA THR A 132 -9.06 -12.78 9.15
C THR A 132 -7.69 -12.38 8.62
N ARG A 133 -7.42 -12.68 7.36
CA ARG A 133 -6.18 -12.37 6.66
C ARG A 133 -6.33 -11.21 5.69
N ASP A 134 -7.56 -10.74 5.47
CA ASP A 134 -7.91 -9.80 4.39
C ASP A 134 -7.32 -10.23 3.04
N CYS A 135 -7.57 -11.44 2.61
CA CYS A 135 -6.91 -12.00 1.45
C CYS A 135 -7.82 -12.93 0.67
N VAL A 136 -7.81 -12.81 -0.65
CA VAL A 136 -8.32 -13.77 -1.62
C VAL A 136 -7.17 -14.19 -2.52
N LEU A 137 -7.06 -15.49 -2.87
CA LEU A 137 -5.96 -16.00 -3.69
C LEU A 137 -6.47 -16.57 -5.01
N TYR A 138 -5.67 -16.35 -6.05
CA TYR A 138 -5.92 -16.83 -7.41
C TYR A 138 -4.68 -17.54 -7.98
N ALA A 139 -4.91 -18.62 -8.72
CA ALA A 139 -3.80 -19.36 -9.35
C ALA A 139 -3.09 -18.54 -10.42
N SER A 140 -3.85 -17.72 -11.17
CA SER A 140 -3.30 -16.98 -12.31
C SER A 140 -4.12 -15.71 -12.61
N ALA A 141 -3.68 -15.00 -13.64
CA ALA A 141 -4.40 -13.89 -14.25
C ALA A 141 -4.32 -14.01 -15.78
N SER A 142 -5.37 -13.59 -16.51
CA SER A 142 -5.45 -13.66 -17.98
C SER A 142 -4.36 -12.83 -18.66
N LYS A 143 -4.01 -11.72 -18.03
CA LYS A 143 -2.88 -10.86 -18.40
C LYS A 143 -2.29 -10.25 -17.15
N PHE A 144 -1.00 -10.03 -17.13
CA PHE A 144 -0.29 -9.38 -16.04
C PHE A 144 1.01 -8.77 -16.51
N ARG A 145 1.51 -7.79 -15.75
CA ARG A 145 2.83 -7.19 -15.94
C ARG A 145 3.79 -7.75 -14.90
N ARG A 146 5.06 -7.82 -15.27
CA ARG A 146 6.16 -8.19 -14.37
C ARG A 146 6.96 -6.94 -14.07
N LEU A 147 6.99 -6.54 -12.81
CA LEU A 147 7.65 -5.32 -12.36
C LEU A 147 8.84 -5.70 -11.49
N ASP A 148 9.96 -5.00 -11.70
CA ASP A 148 11.13 -5.14 -10.85
C ASP A 148 10.91 -4.32 -9.57
N ALA A 149 11.22 -4.91 -8.42
CA ALA A 149 11.07 -4.32 -7.11
C ALA A 149 12.40 -4.38 -6.36
N ASP A 150 12.95 -3.22 -6.09
CA ASP A 150 14.19 -3.00 -5.33
C ASP A 150 14.00 -1.77 -4.41
N PRO A 151 15.01 -1.37 -3.61
CA PRO A 151 14.87 -0.25 -2.69
C PRO A 151 14.57 1.11 -3.36
N SER A 152 14.74 1.24 -4.67
CA SER A 152 14.55 2.50 -5.40
C SER A 152 13.11 2.78 -5.80
N VAL A 153 12.19 1.79 -5.68
CA VAL A 153 10.81 1.91 -6.13
C VAL A 153 9.82 1.32 -5.13
N TRP A 154 8.72 2.04 -4.89
CA TRP A 154 7.66 1.66 -3.96
C TRP A 154 6.35 1.44 -4.68
N PHE A 155 5.59 0.44 -4.25
CA PHE A 155 4.33 0.06 -4.88
C PHE A 155 3.16 0.36 -3.96
N VAL A 156 2.05 0.85 -4.53
CA VAL A 156 0.77 1.04 -3.84
C VAL A 156 -0.27 0.18 -4.54
N PHE A 157 -0.83 -0.80 -3.84
CA PHE A 157 -1.86 -1.70 -4.35
C PHE A 157 -3.18 -1.41 -3.65
N PHE A 158 -4.20 -1.15 -4.45
CA PHE A 158 -5.57 -0.94 -4.01
C PHE A 158 -6.37 -2.24 -4.10
N PRO A 159 -7.58 -2.31 -3.52
CA PRO A 159 -8.42 -3.51 -3.63
C PRO A 159 -8.76 -3.97 -5.04
N SER A 160 -8.65 -3.07 -6.02
CA SER A 160 -8.79 -3.40 -7.46
C SER A 160 -7.58 -4.09 -8.07
N ASP A 161 -6.45 -4.08 -7.36
CA ASP A 161 -5.19 -4.59 -7.87
C ASP A 161 -4.96 -6.02 -7.42
N LEU A 162 -4.69 -6.89 -8.39
CA LEU A 162 -4.25 -8.26 -8.18
C LEU A 162 -2.73 -8.28 -8.26
N HIS A 163 -2.05 -8.78 -7.24
CA HIS A 163 -0.60 -8.81 -7.22
C HIS A 163 -0.04 -10.14 -6.72
N ARG A 164 1.13 -10.52 -7.23
CA ARG A 164 1.92 -11.68 -6.81
C ARG A 164 3.32 -11.23 -6.49
N PRO A 165 3.61 -10.94 -5.23
CA PRO A 165 4.94 -10.55 -4.75
C PRO A 165 5.84 -11.77 -4.52
N CYS A 166 7.04 -11.52 -4.01
CA CYS A 166 8.02 -12.54 -3.58
C CYS A 166 8.54 -13.42 -4.73
N VAL A 167 8.44 -12.97 -5.98
CA VAL A 167 8.90 -13.74 -7.13
C VAL A 167 10.39 -13.53 -7.36
N ALA A 168 11.12 -14.63 -7.55
CA ALA A 168 12.56 -14.63 -7.80
C ALA A 168 12.91 -13.92 -9.12
N VAL A 169 14.01 -13.17 -9.12
CA VAL A 169 14.62 -12.64 -10.33
C VAL A 169 15.35 -13.77 -11.03
N ASP A 170 15.11 -13.91 -12.35
CA ASP A 170 15.76 -14.93 -13.19
C ASP A 170 15.66 -16.37 -12.63
N ASP A 171 14.52 -16.69 -12.00
CA ASP A 171 14.22 -17.99 -11.37
C ASP A 171 15.24 -18.42 -10.29
N THR A 172 16.03 -17.48 -9.76
CA THR A 172 17.00 -17.75 -8.70
C THR A 172 16.53 -17.12 -7.39
N PRO A 173 16.13 -17.93 -6.40
CA PRO A 173 15.76 -17.43 -5.08
C PRO A 173 16.88 -16.58 -4.45
N SER A 174 16.50 -15.46 -3.86
CA SER A 174 17.40 -14.52 -3.19
C SER A 174 16.76 -13.97 -1.93
N HIS A 175 17.59 -13.56 -0.98
CA HIS A 175 17.13 -12.99 0.28
C HIS A 175 16.59 -11.57 0.09
N VAL A 176 15.38 -11.33 0.62
CA VAL A 176 14.72 -10.03 0.57
C VAL A 176 14.26 -9.63 1.96
N LYS A 177 14.48 -8.36 2.30
CA LYS A 177 13.80 -7.69 3.40
C LYS A 177 12.74 -6.77 2.82
N LYS A 178 11.49 -6.96 3.23
CA LYS A 178 10.33 -6.23 2.71
C LYS A 178 9.50 -5.61 3.81
N ILE A 179 8.97 -4.44 3.53
CA ILE A 179 7.99 -3.75 4.36
C ILE A 179 6.69 -3.69 3.59
N VAL A 180 5.62 -4.15 4.21
CA VAL A 180 4.25 -4.02 3.71
C VAL A 180 3.46 -3.19 4.71
N VAL A 181 3.16 -1.95 4.34
CA VAL A 181 2.26 -1.12 5.15
C VAL A 181 0.83 -1.40 4.73
N LYS A 182 0.00 -1.79 5.68
CA LYS A 182 -1.43 -2.01 5.52
C LYS A 182 -2.17 -0.75 5.99
N ILE A 183 -2.88 -0.09 5.07
CA ILE A 183 -3.65 1.13 5.34
C ILE A 183 -5.13 0.78 5.14
N PRO A 184 -6.00 0.93 6.18
CA PRO A 184 -7.44 0.69 6.01
C PRO A 184 -8.03 1.52 4.87
N VAL A 185 -8.88 0.88 4.05
CA VAL A 185 -9.61 1.56 2.97
C VAL A 185 -10.69 2.45 3.58
N ASN A 186 -10.72 3.72 3.18
CA ASN A 186 -11.82 4.61 3.50
C ASN A 186 -12.91 4.47 2.44
N GLN A 187 -14.14 4.15 2.90
CA GLN A 187 -15.33 4.00 2.07
C GLN A 187 -16.10 5.31 1.94
#